data_25930bc52a60006e37122253a9e22c06
#
_entry.id   25930bc52a60006e37122253a9e22c06
#
_cell.length_a   1.000
_cell.length_b   1.000
_cell.length_c   1.000
_cell.angle_alpha   90.00
_cell.angle_beta   90.00
_cell.angle_gamma   90.00
#
_symmetry.space_group_name_H-M   'P 1'
#
loop_
_entity.id
_entity.type
_entity.pdbx_description
1 polymer ?
#
loop_
_entity_poly.entity_id
_entity_poly.type
_entity_poly.pdbx_seq_one_letter_code
_entity_poly.pdbx_strand_id
1 'polypeptide(L)'
;MVFKIADSIISPLGETTGENYLAVKAGRAKLCRYDHHWQIPEPFTASLLTEEQNQRLKIEGLTRFEAMAYHSIVGALRQTNLDVKAKNVVLILSTTKGNIELLAEQPADKSPIYPGTAAQHIADKLGITTTPITVCNACISGVSAIILALRLLEAQCYDYAIVCGADTQNPFTISGFQSLKAVSDEACKPFDLERTGLNLGEAAATLVLAREPHQDKGWAIKRGAVRNDAFHISSPSKNGEGARLALAAITEGEAAEGLAFINAHGTATMFNDQMESVAIERAGLNETPVNAYKGYFGHTLGAAGVLETILSMAAADDHTILGTRGFEERGVSGKIKLSNQNAATNGQQFIKMISGFGGCNGAILGVKSGEVNSERVNSEKLMTHTVEITPKAVTVDGKQMACEGEGKALLTDLYKRYIDNYPKFYKMDPLCRLGFVASELLLQAEGDRRDTPRDDRAIILFNRSSSIQADEAYQASIQDAEDYFPSPAAFVYTLPNIVTGEIAIRNHYQGETSFYILPERNDQLMQQILKASLGDKTTKSILGGWIDYEDDENFVAKVFVM
;
A
#
# COMPACT_ATOMS: atom_id res chain seq x y z
N MET A 1 18.26 9.92 1.16
CA MET A 1 18.55 8.65 1.84
C MET A 1 18.21 8.77 3.30
N VAL A 2 17.56 7.77 3.91
CA VAL A 2 17.16 7.75 5.32
C VAL A 2 17.60 6.46 5.98
N PHE A 3 17.89 6.50 7.27
CA PHE A 3 18.62 5.46 7.99
C PHE A 3 17.69 4.70 8.94
N LYS A 4 17.77 3.37 8.90
CA LYS A 4 17.11 2.50 9.88
C LYS A 4 17.78 2.66 11.23
N ILE A 5 16.99 2.87 12.28
CA ILE A 5 17.48 2.92 13.66
C ILE A 5 16.90 1.80 14.52
N ALA A 6 15.71 1.28 14.20
CA ALA A 6 15.10 0.16 14.89
C ALA A 6 14.08 -0.55 14.01
N ASP A 7 13.71 -1.77 14.39
CA ASP A 7 12.63 -2.53 13.77
C ASP A 7 11.97 -3.53 14.72
N SER A 8 10.77 -4.01 14.33
CA SER A 8 10.07 -5.09 15.03
C SER A 8 9.10 -5.77 14.07
N ILE A 9 8.93 -7.08 14.20
CA ILE A 9 7.93 -7.87 13.48
C ILE A 9 7.15 -8.71 14.48
N ILE A 10 5.82 -8.63 14.38
CA ILE A 10 4.87 -9.54 15.05
C ILE A 10 4.14 -10.31 13.96
N SER A 11 4.19 -11.60 14.01
CA SER A 11 3.49 -12.51 13.10
C SER A 11 3.20 -13.86 13.79
N PRO A 12 2.48 -14.78 13.15
CA PRO A 12 2.33 -16.15 13.66
C PRO A 12 3.64 -16.92 13.82
N LEU A 13 4.76 -16.46 13.23
CA LEU A 13 6.07 -17.08 13.34
C LEU A 13 6.89 -16.56 14.54
N GLY A 14 6.53 -15.42 15.13
CA GLY A 14 7.23 -14.83 16.27
C GLY A 14 6.80 -13.40 16.55
N GLU A 15 7.20 -12.88 17.71
CA GLU A 15 6.86 -11.54 18.20
C GLU A 15 8.06 -10.55 18.15
N THR A 16 9.17 -10.99 17.55
CA THR A 16 10.36 -10.17 17.31
C THR A 16 10.90 -10.39 15.91
N THR A 17 11.68 -9.45 15.38
CA THR A 17 12.35 -9.61 14.09
C THR A 17 13.27 -10.84 14.07
N GLY A 18 14.02 -11.07 15.16
CA GLY A 18 14.93 -12.21 15.27
C GLY A 18 14.22 -13.57 15.20
N GLU A 19 13.11 -13.72 15.92
CA GLU A 19 12.30 -14.97 15.90
C GLU A 19 11.73 -15.23 14.49
N ASN A 20 11.16 -14.21 13.86
CA ASN A 20 10.64 -14.30 12.51
C ASN A 20 11.73 -14.67 11.49
N TYR A 21 12.87 -13.98 11.55
CA TYR A 21 14.01 -14.26 10.68
C TYR A 21 14.54 -15.69 10.83
N LEU A 22 14.77 -16.13 12.06
CA LEU A 22 15.25 -17.49 12.33
C LEU A 22 14.24 -18.57 11.92
N ALA A 23 12.94 -18.30 12.05
CA ALA A 23 11.90 -19.20 11.56
C ALA A 23 11.96 -19.35 10.03
N VAL A 24 12.03 -18.22 9.31
CA VAL A 24 12.12 -18.21 7.85
C VAL A 24 13.42 -18.88 7.36
N LYS A 25 14.56 -18.53 7.96
CA LYS A 25 15.87 -19.14 7.63
C LYS A 25 15.88 -20.65 7.82
N ALA A 26 15.15 -21.15 8.85
CA ALA A 26 14.96 -22.59 9.08
C ALA A 26 13.89 -23.24 8.18
N GLY A 27 13.31 -22.52 7.21
CA GLY A 27 12.26 -23.03 6.32
C GLY A 27 10.88 -23.20 6.99
N ARG A 28 10.70 -22.69 8.22
CA ARG A 28 9.41 -22.81 8.95
C ARG A 28 8.39 -21.80 8.41
N ALA A 29 7.16 -22.28 8.20
CA ALA A 29 6.00 -21.47 7.84
C ALA A 29 4.86 -21.73 8.84
N LYS A 30 3.89 -20.83 8.85
CA LYS A 30 2.70 -20.97 9.70
C LYS A 30 1.42 -20.90 8.85
N LEU A 31 1.46 -21.50 7.66
CA LEU A 31 0.30 -21.63 6.78
C LEU A 31 -0.52 -22.83 7.22
N CYS A 32 -1.75 -22.59 7.66
CA CYS A 32 -2.69 -23.61 8.12
C CYS A 32 -3.95 -23.58 7.26
N ARG A 33 -4.47 -24.78 6.90
CA ARG A 33 -5.75 -24.92 6.24
C ARG A 33 -6.89 -24.77 7.27
N TYR A 34 -7.91 -24.03 6.89
CA TYR A 34 -9.13 -23.77 7.65
C TYR A 34 -10.34 -24.23 6.86
N ASP A 35 -11.16 -25.08 7.46
CA ASP A 35 -12.42 -25.56 6.90
C ASP A 35 -13.57 -24.97 7.72
N HIS A 36 -14.52 -24.30 7.07
CA HIS A 36 -15.67 -23.61 7.71
C HIS A 36 -15.32 -22.60 8.82
N HIS A 37 -14.10 -22.07 8.80
CA HIS A 37 -13.68 -21.07 9.77
C HIS A 37 -14.42 -19.75 9.53
N TRP A 38 -14.86 -19.10 10.61
CA TRP A 38 -15.70 -17.89 10.55
C TRP A 38 -16.98 -18.05 9.71
N GLN A 39 -17.52 -19.27 9.58
CA GLN A 39 -18.69 -19.61 8.75
C GLN A 39 -18.45 -19.38 7.24
N ILE A 40 -17.21 -19.21 6.80
CA ILE A 40 -16.88 -19.12 5.37
C ILE A 40 -17.08 -20.52 4.75
N PRO A 41 -17.91 -20.63 3.67
CA PRO A 41 -18.26 -21.95 3.10
C PRO A 41 -17.07 -22.67 2.46
N GLU A 42 -16.21 -21.93 1.74
CA GLU A 42 -15.06 -22.49 1.03
C GLU A 42 -13.84 -22.58 1.95
N PRO A 43 -13.07 -23.68 1.89
CA PRO A 43 -11.82 -23.78 2.64
C PRO A 43 -10.78 -22.77 2.15
N PHE A 44 -9.87 -22.40 3.04
CA PHE A 44 -8.74 -21.53 2.70
C PHE A 44 -7.52 -21.87 3.55
N THR A 45 -6.34 -21.53 3.06
CA THR A 45 -5.10 -21.59 3.83
C THR A 45 -4.66 -20.16 4.18
N ALA A 46 -4.31 -19.95 5.44
CA ALA A 46 -3.87 -18.64 5.95
C ALA A 46 -2.84 -18.78 7.08
N SER A 47 -2.14 -17.67 7.37
CA SER A 47 -1.23 -17.53 8.49
C SER A 47 -1.87 -16.60 9.53
N LEU A 48 -2.57 -17.17 10.51
CA LEU A 48 -3.30 -16.44 11.54
C LEU A 48 -2.57 -16.52 12.89
N LEU A 49 -2.64 -15.43 13.67
CA LEU A 49 -2.20 -15.43 15.07
C LEU A 49 -2.99 -16.46 15.87
N THR A 50 -2.32 -17.17 16.76
CA THR A 50 -2.98 -18.08 17.67
C THR A 50 -3.80 -17.34 18.72
N GLU A 51 -4.79 -18.01 19.32
CA GLU A 51 -5.56 -17.40 20.41
C GLU A 51 -4.67 -16.96 21.56
N GLU A 52 -3.62 -17.73 21.89
CA GLU A 52 -2.63 -17.37 22.92
C GLU A 52 -1.88 -16.08 22.54
N GLN A 53 -1.46 -15.90 21.27
CA GLN A 53 -0.84 -14.67 20.81
C GLN A 53 -1.81 -13.50 20.89
N ASN A 54 -3.06 -13.67 20.45
CA ASN A 54 -4.09 -12.64 20.54
C ASN A 54 -4.35 -12.20 21.98
N GLN A 55 -4.39 -13.13 22.94
CA GLN A 55 -4.57 -12.78 24.36
C GLN A 55 -3.36 -12.02 24.93
N ARG A 56 -2.13 -12.40 24.56
CA ARG A 56 -0.93 -11.65 24.98
C ARG A 56 -0.86 -10.24 24.42
N LEU A 57 -1.34 -10.06 23.18
CA LEU A 57 -1.33 -8.77 22.48
C LEU A 57 -2.50 -7.87 22.90
N LYS A 58 -3.50 -8.38 23.61
CA LYS A 58 -4.68 -7.62 23.99
C LYS A 58 -4.34 -6.41 24.85
N ILE A 59 -4.88 -5.24 24.48
CA ILE A 59 -4.76 -3.98 25.23
C ILE A 59 -6.16 -3.42 25.42
N GLU A 60 -6.50 -3.04 26.65
CA GLU A 60 -7.78 -2.39 26.95
C GLU A 60 -7.90 -1.05 26.22
N GLY A 61 -9.02 -0.86 25.55
CA GLY A 61 -9.33 0.34 24.78
C GLY A 61 -8.75 0.36 23.35
N LEU A 62 -8.07 -0.72 22.92
CA LEU A 62 -7.61 -0.89 21.55
C LEU A 62 -8.28 -2.12 20.91
N THR A 63 -8.57 -2.04 19.61
CA THR A 63 -8.99 -3.20 18.82
C THR A 63 -7.85 -4.20 18.67
N ARG A 64 -8.12 -5.42 18.16
CA ARG A 64 -7.12 -6.44 17.85
C ARG A 64 -6.06 -5.90 16.87
N PHE A 65 -6.51 -5.21 15.82
CA PHE A 65 -5.65 -4.55 14.84
C PHE A 65 -4.76 -3.48 15.49
N GLU A 66 -5.36 -2.57 16.23
CA GLU A 66 -4.64 -1.46 16.89
C GLU A 66 -3.63 -1.98 17.93
N ALA A 67 -4.01 -2.98 18.70
CA ALA A 67 -3.15 -3.59 19.72
C ALA A 67 -1.93 -4.28 19.10
N MET A 68 -2.11 -5.03 18.00
CA MET A 68 -1.02 -5.67 17.28
C MET A 68 -0.04 -4.64 16.71
N ALA A 69 -0.55 -3.57 16.08
CA ALA A 69 0.27 -2.47 15.58
C ALA A 69 1.02 -1.74 16.72
N TYR A 70 0.34 -1.43 17.81
CA TYR A 70 0.92 -0.81 19.01
C TYR A 70 2.10 -1.63 19.58
N HIS A 71 1.92 -2.93 19.75
CA HIS A 71 2.99 -3.80 20.26
C HIS A 71 4.20 -3.85 19.33
N SER A 72 3.99 -3.88 18.02
CA SER A 72 5.07 -3.82 17.04
C SER A 72 5.84 -2.48 17.15
N ILE A 73 5.12 -1.35 17.28
CA ILE A 73 5.75 -0.04 17.46
C ILE A 73 6.54 0.01 18.76
N VAL A 74 5.96 -0.42 19.86
CA VAL A 74 6.66 -0.46 21.18
C VAL A 74 7.88 -1.37 21.13
N GLY A 75 7.79 -2.52 20.45
CA GLY A 75 8.92 -3.44 20.24
C GLY A 75 10.11 -2.78 19.52
N ALA A 76 9.83 -1.95 18.50
CA ALA A 76 10.85 -1.17 17.81
C ALA A 76 11.38 -0.03 18.68
N LEU A 77 10.50 0.74 19.33
CA LEU A 77 10.89 1.91 20.14
C LEU A 77 11.76 1.53 21.35
N ARG A 78 11.59 0.35 21.93
CA ARG A 78 12.47 -0.17 23.02
C ARG A 78 13.94 -0.28 22.63
N GLN A 79 14.26 -0.27 21.35
CA GLN A 79 15.63 -0.32 20.83
C GLN A 79 16.22 1.09 20.62
N THR A 80 15.47 2.15 20.96
CA THR A 80 15.84 3.55 20.73
C THR A 80 15.66 4.37 21.99
N ASN A 81 16.26 5.58 21.99
CA ASN A 81 16.01 6.62 22.98
C ASN A 81 15.14 7.75 22.39
N LEU A 82 14.30 7.44 21.38
CA LEU A 82 13.50 8.43 20.68
C LEU A 82 12.41 9.00 21.58
N ASP A 83 12.37 10.32 21.72
CA ASP A 83 11.23 11.01 22.33
C ASP A 83 10.09 11.12 21.31
N VAL A 84 9.14 10.20 21.38
CA VAL A 84 7.99 10.14 20.47
C VAL A 84 7.05 11.35 20.58
N LYS A 85 7.13 12.14 21.66
CA LYS A 85 6.33 13.35 21.88
C LYS A 85 6.89 14.57 21.14
N ALA A 86 8.10 14.46 20.62
CA ALA A 86 8.74 15.55 19.90
C ALA A 86 8.04 15.83 18.56
N LYS A 87 7.90 17.11 18.19
CA LYS A 87 7.21 17.55 16.97
C LYS A 87 7.92 17.17 15.66
N ASN A 88 9.15 16.66 15.74
CA ASN A 88 9.94 16.17 14.61
C ASN A 88 9.81 14.66 14.38
N VAL A 89 8.86 14.00 15.04
CA VAL A 89 8.54 12.58 14.88
C VAL A 89 7.17 12.44 14.21
N VAL A 90 7.05 11.59 13.19
CA VAL A 90 5.77 11.27 12.55
C VAL A 90 5.48 9.77 12.61
N LEU A 91 4.22 9.41 12.90
CA LEU A 91 3.71 8.05 12.72
C LEU A 91 3.10 7.91 11.32
N ILE A 92 3.56 6.91 10.57
CA ILE A 92 3.00 6.52 9.27
C ILE A 92 2.51 5.08 9.40
N LEU A 93 1.20 4.90 9.43
CA LEU A 93 0.55 3.60 9.45
C LEU A 93 0.26 3.15 8.01
N SER A 94 0.60 1.93 7.64
CA SER A 94 0.14 1.31 6.40
C SER A 94 -0.80 0.15 6.68
N THR A 95 -1.97 0.18 6.07
CA THR A 95 -2.99 -0.86 6.20
C THR A 95 -3.89 -0.84 4.96
N THR A 96 -4.53 -1.96 4.67
CA THR A 96 -5.54 -2.00 3.61
C THR A 96 -6.94 -1.72 4.13
N LYS A 97 -7.21 -2.07 5.40
CA LYS A 97 -8.56 -2.09 5.97
C LYS A 97 -8.68 -1.55 7.38
N GLY A 98 -7.60 -1.51 8.17
CA GLY A 98 -7.68 -1.10 9.57
C GLY A 98 -8.67 -1.95 10.36
N ASN A 99 -9.61 -1.27 11.04
CA ASN A 99 -10.63 -1.88 11.90
C ASN A 99 -11.87 -2.39 11.15
N ILE A 100 -11.75 -2.88 9.92
CA ILE A 100 -12.92 -3.28 9.09
C ILE A 100 -13.80 -4.34 9.76
N GLU A 101 -13.26 -5.16 10.65
CA GLU A 101 -14.02 -6.19 11.38
C GLU A 101 -15.17 -5.60 12.19
N LEU A 102 -15.07 -4.34 12.65
CA LEU A 102 -16.14 -3.65 13.37
C LEU A 102 -17.39 -3.41 12.50
N LEU A 103 -17.24 -3.41 11.18
CA LEU A 103 -18.38 -3.19 10.27
C LEU A 103 -19.43 -4.31 10.35
N ALA A 104 -19.02 -5.53 10.72
CA ALA A 104 -19.94 -6.65 10.92
C ALA A 104 -20.96 -6.40 12.04
N GLU A 105 -20.64 -5.52 13.00
CA GLU A 105 -21.53 -5.14 14.11
C GLU A 105 -22.54 -4.04 13.72
N GLN A 106 -22.43 -3.50 12.49
CA GLN A 106 -23.27 -2.42 11.94
C GLN A 106 -23.37 -1.19 12.90
N PRO A 107 -22.24 -0.62 13.32
CA PRO A 107 -22.27 0.49 14.29
C PRO A 107 -22.93 1.74 13.71
N ALA A 108 -23.66 2.46 14.55
CA ALA A 108 -24.27 3.75 14.17
C ALA A 108 -23.19 4.82 13.90
N ASP A 109 -22.13 4.85 14.72
CA ASP A 109 -20.92 5.64 14.48
C ASP A 109 -19.88 4.78 13.77
N LYS A 110 -19.53 5.15 12.54
CA LYS A 110 -18.56 4.46 11.70
C LYS A 110 -17.14 4.95 11.90
N SER A 111 -16.93 6.04 12.62
CA SER A 111 -15.61 6.65 12.78
C SER A 111 -14.54 5.69 13.35
N PRO A 112 -14.83 4.72 14.25
CA PRO A 112 -13.86 3.75 14.72
C PRO A 112 -13.35 2.78 13.62
N ILE A 113 -14.10 2.64 12.52
CA ILE A 113 -13.71 1.79 11.38
C ILE A 113 -12.65 2.48 10.53
N TYR A 114 -12.64 3.82 10.48
CA TYR A 114 -11.73 4.57 9.61
C TYR A 114 -10.27 4.32 9.97
N PRO A 115 -9.42 3.97 8.99
CA PRO A 115 -8.01 3.72 9.26
C PRO A 115 -7.26 4.92 9.85
N GLY A 116 -7.68 6.14 9.53
CA GLY A 116 -7.12 7.36 10.14
C GLY A 116 -7.44 7.48 11.62
N THR A 117 -8.65 7.07 12.06
CA THR A 117 -9.03 7.02 13.47
C THR A 117 -8.21 5.97 14.22
N ALA A 118 -8.01 4.78 13.64
CA ALA A 118 -7.16 3.75 14.23
C ALA A 118 -5.71 4.25 14.42
N ALA A 119 -5.16 4.96 13.42
CA ALA A 119 -3.84 5.56 13.53
C ALA A 119 -3.77 6.61 14.65
N GLN A 120 -4.83 7.41 14.83
CA GLN A 120 -4.92 8.40 15.90
C GLN A 120 -4.99 7.72 17.29
N HIS A 121 -5.81 6.66 17.46
CA HIS A 121 -5.87 5.91 18.73
C HIS A 121 -4.50 5.32 19.11
N ILE A 122 -3.76 4.77 18.14
CA ILE A 122 -2.40 4.27 18.35
C ILE A 122 -1.46 5.42 18.74
N ALA A 123 -1.52 6.55 18.03
CA ALA A 123 -0.69 7.73 18.30
C ALA A 123 -0.95 8.28 19.71
N ASP A 124 -2.22 8.41 20.11
CA ASP A 124 -2.64 8.89 21.44
C ASP A 124 -2.13 7.95 22.55
N LYS A 125 -2.26 6.64 22.36
CA LYS A 125 -1.77 5.63 23.31
C LYS A 125 -0.27 5.66 23.48
N LEU A 126 0.49 6.01 22.41
CA LEU A 126 1.94 6.19 22.45
C LEU A 126 2.36 7.58 22.96
N GLY A 127 1.43 8.55 23.00
CA GLY A 127 1.70 9.94 23.33
C GLY A 127 2.37 10.73 22.19
N ILE A 128 2.24 10.29 20.93
CA ILE A 128 2.70 11.01 19.74
C ILE A 128 1.82 12.26 19.56
N THR A 129 2.43 13.42 19.32
CA THR A 129 1.73 14.72 19.26
C THR A 129 1.50 15.23 17.84
N THR A 130 2.14 14.63 16.86
CA THR A 130 1.96 14.96 15.43
C THR A 130 0.78 14.18 14.86
N THR A 131 0.09 14.75 13.87
CA THR A 131 -0.99 14.06 13.16
C THR A 131 -0.45 12.82 12.45
N PRO A 132 -0.95 11.61 12.74
CA PRO A 132 -0.52 10.41 12.04
C PRO A 132 -1.02 10.40 10.60
N ILE A 133 -0.29 9.73 9.73
CA ILE A 133 -0.62 9.55 8.32
C ILE A 133 -0.91 8.08 8.07
N THR A 134 -2.07 7.77 7.51
CA THR A 134 -2.38 6.40 7.09
C THR A 134 -2.23 6.25 5.59
N VAL A 135 -1.50 5.24 5.15
CA VAL A 135 -1.30 4.89 3.75
C VAL A 135 -2.17 3.70 3.40
N CYS A 136 -3.16 3.91 2.52
CA CYS A 136 -4.06 2.87 2.01
C CYS A 136 -3.92 2.75 0.50
N ASN A 137 -2.87 2.07 0.06
CA ASN A 137 -2.51 1.90 -1.34
C ASN A 137 -2.51 0.41 -1.74
N ALA A 138 -3.58 -0.29 -1.39
CA ALA A 138 -3.71 -1.75 -1.52
C ALA A 138 -2.47 -2.48 -0.96
N CYS A 139 -2.02 -3.54 -1.63
CA CYS A 139 -0.89 -4.36 -1.18
C CYS A 139 0.43 -3.60 -1.09
N ILE A 140 0.60 -2.49 -1.84
CA ILE A 140 1.83 -1.70 -1.81
C ILE A 140 1.91 -0.72 -0.65
N SER A 141 0.89 -0.63 0.20
CA SER A 141 0.79 0.35 1.30
C SER A 141 2.05 0.44 2.14
N GLY A 142 2.66 -0.70 2.50
CA GLY A 142 3.88 -0.73 3.31
C GLY A 142 5.10 -0.13 2.61
N VAL A 143 5.31 -0.43 1.34
CA VAL A 143 6.40 0.19 0.54
C VAL A 143 6.10 1.67 0.30
N SER A 144 4.84 2.03 0.02
CA SER A 144 4.43 3.44 -0.14
C SER A 144 4.65 4.24 1.16
N ALA A 145 4.43 3.64 2.34
CA ALA A 145 4.69 4.27 3.63
C ALA A 145 6.19 4.51 3.86
N ILE A 146 7.05 3.55 3.49
CA ILE A 146 8.51 3.72 3.54
C ILE A 146 8.96 4.84 2.57
N ILE A 147 8.40 4.90 1.36
CA ILE A 147 8.68 5.95 0.38
C ILE A 147 8.23 7.32 0.88
N LEU A 148 7.05 7.40 1.50
CA LEU A 148 6.57 8.64 2.12
C LEU A 148 7.51 9.10 3.24
N ALA A 149 7.94 8.18 4.12
CA ALA A 149 8.92 8.49 5.17
C ALA A 149 10.23 9.02 4.59
N LEU A 150 10.79 8.34 3.57
CA LEU A 150 11.98 8.80 2.85
C LEU A 150 11.82 10.25 2.40
N ARG A 151 10.73 10.57 1.72
CA ARG A 151 10.47 11.91 1.15
C ARG A 151 10.27 12.98 2.23
N LEU A 152 9.50 12.69 3.28
CA LEU A 152 9.24 13.65 4.36
C LEU A 152 10.51 13.96 5.17
N LEU A 153 11.37 12.96 5.40
CA LEU A 153 12.64 13.13 6.09
C LEU A 153 13.66 13.88 5.20
N GLU A 154 13.75 13.57 3.92
CA GLU A 154 14.62 14.30 2.96
C GLU A 154 14.17 15.74 2.76
N ALA A 155 12.86 16.00 2.74
CA ALA A 155 12.28 17.35 2.71
C ALA A 155 12.41 18.09 4.05
N GLN A 156 12.98 17.47 5.09
CA GLN A 156 13.18 18.03 6.43
C GLN A 156 11.87 18.44 7.13
N CYS A 157 10.75 17.80 6.76
CA CYS A 157 9.47 17.99 7.47
C CYS A 157 9.52 17.37 8.86
N TYR A 158 10.27 16.26 9.00
CA TYR A 158 10.51 15.53 10.26
C TYR A 158 11.95 15.04 10.30
N ASP A 159 12.44 14.67 11.50
CA ASP A 159 13.74 14.03 11.69
C ASP A 159 13.62 12.51 11.83
N TYR A 160 12.46 12.04 12.28
CA TYR A 160 12.17 10.63 12.52
C TYR A 160 10.81 10.24 11.98
N ALA A 161 10.72 9.05 11.41
CA ALA A 161 9.47 8.43 11.00
C ALA A 161 9.33 7.03 11.59
N ILE A 162 8.21 6.77 12.26
CA ILE A 162 7.79 5.46 12.73
C ILE A 162 6.87 4.90 11.66
N VAL A 163 7.36 3.99 10.82
CA VAL A 163 6.58 3.35 9.75
C VAL A 163 6.09 2.01 10.25
N CYS A 164 4.79 1.89 10.52
CA CYS A 164 4.16 0.65 10.96
C CYS A 164 3.20 0.13 9.88
N GLY A 165 3.45 -1.07 9.39
CA GLY A 165 2.49 -1.78 8.53
C GLY A 165 1.77 -2.85 9.32
N ALA A 166 0.42 -2.88 9.27
CA ALA A 166 -0.39 -3.86 9.96
C ALA A 166 -1.65 -4.21 9.19
N ASP A 167 -2.03 -5.49 9.19
CA ASP A 167 -3.36 -5.97 8.82
C ASP A 167 -3.67 -7.26 9.57
N THR A 168 -4.92 -7.39 10.03
CA THR A 168 -5.52 -8.61 10.58
C THR A 168 -6.42 -9.27 9.54
N GLN A 169 -6.66 -10.58 9.67
CA GLN A 169 -7.59 -11.31 8.80
C GLN A 169 -8.95 -11.46 9.46
N ASN A 170 -9.98 -11.48 8.64
CA ASN A 170 -11.38 -11.57 9.04
C ASN A 170 -12.23 -12.06 7.85
N PRO A 171 -13.52 -12.37 8.05
CA PRO A 171 -14.40 -12.84 6.98
C PRO A 171 -14.45 -11.90 5.77
N PHE A 172 -14.47 -10.59 5.99
CA PHE A 172 -14.51 -9.57 4.94
C PHE A 172 -13.37 -9.75 3.94
N THR A 173 -12.14 -9.87 4.44
CA THR A 173 -10.94 -9.95 3.61
C THR A 173 -10.82 -11.31 2.92
N ILE A 174 -11.02 -12.42 3.67
CA ILE A 174 -10.94 -13.78 3.12
C ILE A 174 -11.96 -13.97 2.01
N SER A 175 -13.25 -13.68 2.28
CA SER A 175 -14.33 -13.81 1.31
C SER A 175 -14.09 -12.96 0.05
N GLY A 176 -13.54 -11.77 0.24
CA GLY A 176 -13.23 -10.87 -0.86
C GLY A 176 -12.20 -11.47 -1.83
N PHE A 177 -11.10 -11.97 -1.31
CA PHE A 177 -10.09 -12.64 -2.14
C PHE A 177 -10.56 -13.98 -2.71
N GLN A 178 -11.43 -14.74 -1.99
CA GLN A 178 -12.07 -15.94 -2.54
C GLN A 178 -12.99 -15.59 -3.70
N SER A 179 -13.79 -14.53 -3.61
CA SER A 179 -14.67 -14.09 -4.71
C SER A 179 -13.89 -13.81 -6.00
N LEU A 180 -12.64 -13.35 -5.89
CA LEU A 180 -11.70 -13.15 -7.00
C LEU A 180 -11.04 -14.44 -7.49
N LYS A 181 -11.32 -15.59 -6.84
CA LYS A 181 -10.65 -16.89 -7.06
C LYS A 181 -9.12 -16.77 -6.95
N ALA A 182 -8.67 -15.94 -6.02
CA ALA A 182 -7.26 -15.69 -5.80
C ALA A 182 -6.66 -16.45 -4.62
N VAL A 183 -7.50 -16.94 -3.70
CA VAL A 183 -7.08 -17.69 -2.51
C VAL A 183 -6.96 -19.17 -2.83
N SER A 184 -5.87 -19.77 -2.38
CA SER A 184 -5.67 -21.23 -2.39
C SER A 184 -6.03 -21.85 -1.03
N ASP A 185 -6.55 -23.06 -1.05
CA ASP A 185 -6.75 -23.91 0.13
C ASP A 185 -5.50 -24.77 0.45
N GLU A 186 -4.48 -24.71 -0.39
CA GLU A 186 -3.15 -25.27 -0.17
C GLU A 186 -2.12 -24.17 0.12
N ALA A 187 -0.94 -24.56 0.64
CA ALA A 187 0.15 -23.63 0.84
C ALA A 187 0.64 -23.02 -0.49
N CYS A 188 0.72 -21.71 -0.56
CA CYS A 188 1.07 -20.97 -1.77
C CYS A 188 2.52 -21.27 -2.23
N LYS A 189 2.69 -21.32 -3.56
CA LYS A 189 3.95 -21.65 -4.25
C LYS A 189 4.35 -20.49 -5.18
N PRO A 190 4.97 -19.41 -4.65
CA PRO A 190 5.35 -18.27 -5.49
C PRO A 190 6.24 -18.65 -6.68
N PHE A 191 5.87 -18.19 -7.88
CA PHE A 191 6.53 -18.42 -9.17
C PHE A 191 6.56 -19.87 -9.66
N ASP A 192 6.02 -20.82 -8.91
CA ASP A 192 6.01 -22.23 -9.24
C ASP A 192 5.04 -22.56 -10.38
N LEU A 193 5.32 -23.66 -11.10
CA LEU A 193 4.47 -24.17 -12.17
C LEU A 193 3.10 -24.60 -11.64
N GLU A 194 3.06 -25.18 -10.44
CA GLU A 194 1.84 -25.70 -9.78
C GLU A 194 1.19 -24.67 -8.83
N ARG A 195 1.49 -23.36 -8.97
CA ARG A 195 0.86 -22.35 -8.13
C ARG A 195 -0.65 -22.25 -8.39
N THR A 196 -1.44 -22.25 -7.35
CA THR A 196 -2.92 -22.26 -7.40
C THR A 196 -3.55 -20.98 -6.86
N GLY A 197 -2.78 -20.09 -6.22
CA GLY A 197 -3.28 -18.88 -5.62
C GLY A 197 -2.49 -18.47 -4.37
N LEU A 198 -2.89 -17.34 -3.80
CA LEU A 198 -2.26 -16.78 -2.59
C LEU A 198 -2.85 -17.41 -1.32
N ASN A 199 -2.11 -17.31 -0.25
CA ASN A 199 -2.64 -17.40 1.11
C ASN A 199 -2.59 -16.01 1.76
N LEU A 200 -3.52 -15.70 2.64
CA LEU A 200 -3.52 -14.48 3.43
C LEU A 200 -2.78 -14.69 4.75
N GLY A 201 -2.32 -13.61 5.37
CA GLY A 201 -1.64 -13.66 6.65
C GLY A 201 -1.85 -12.42 7.49
N GLU A 202 -1.63 -12.54 8.80
CA GLU A 202 -1.67 -11.46 9.77
C GLU A 202 -0.26 -11.06 10.17
N ALA A 203 0.01 -9.78 10.24
CA ALA A 203 1.25 -9.27 10.82
C ALA A 203 1.14 -7.79 11.16
N ALA A 204 2.01 -7.36 12.09
CA ALA A 204 2.41 -5.98 12.23
C ALA A 204 3.94 -5.90 12.17
N ALA A 205 4.46 -4.96 11.40
CA ALA A 205 5.88 -4.73 11.27
C ALA A 205 6.19 -3.23 11.35
N THR A 206 7.18 -2.87 12.16
CA THR A 206 7.57 -1.47 12.39
C THR A 206 9.02 -1.27 11.99
N LEU A 207 9.25 -0.24 11.18
CA LEU A 207 10.57 0.26 10.79
C LEU A 207 10.69 1.71 11.24
N VAL A 208 11.65 2.00 12.14
CA VAL A 208 11.93 3.38 12.57
C VAL A 208 13.08 3.92 11.74
N LEU A 209 12.80 5.03 11.06
CA LEU A 209 13.73 5.71 10.15
C LEU A 209 14.14 7.07 10.71
N ALA A 210 15.40 7.42 10.52
CA ALA A 210 15.98 8.71 10.87
C ALA A 210 16.56 9.40 9.63
N ARG A 211 16.54 10.74 9.62
CA ARG A 211 17.18 11.56 8.60
C ARG A 211 18.69 11.46 8.63
N GLU A 212 19.25 11.39 9.82
CA GLU A 212 20.70 11.33 10.03
C GLU A 212 21.12 9.91 10.48
N PRO A 213 22.33 9.46 10.12
CA PRO A 213 22.81 8.16 10.54
C PRO A 213 23.07 8.11 12.06
N HIS A 214 22.64 7.03 12.71
CA HIS A 214 22.92 6.78 14.13
C HIS A 214 24.08 5.81 14.37
N GLN A 215 24.54 5.14 13.31
CA GLN A 215 25.64 4.17 13.35
C GLN A 215 26.48 4.29 12.08
N ASP A 216 27.77 4.02 12.18
CA ASP A 216 28.70 4.10 11.03
C ASP A 216 28.38 3.08 9.92
N LYS A 217 27.68 1.99 10.24
CA LYS A 217 27.30 0.94 9.28
C LYS A 217 25.89 0.41 9.63
N GLY A 218 24.86 1.09 9.15
CA GLY A 218 23.47 0.69 9.28
C GLY A 218 22.81 0.50 7.91
N TRP A 219 21.59 -0.01 7.89
CA TRP A 219 20.75 -0.02 6.69
C TRP A 219 20.14 1.34 6.46
N ALA A 220 20.04 1.71 5.18
CA ALA A 220 19.34 2.91 4.73
C ALA A 220 18.42 2.57 3.55
N ILE A 221 17.35 3.34 3.43
CA ILE A 221 16.53 3.40 2.20
C ILE A 221 17.12 4.51 1.33
N LYS A 222 17.72 4.12 0.22
CA LYS A 222 18.40 5.05 -0.70
C LYS A 222 17.45 5.69 -1.69
N ARG A 223 16.54 4.90 -2.24
CA ARG A 223 15.55 5.34 -3.23
C ARG A 223 14.23 4.60 -3.05
N GLY A 224 13.17 5.21 -3.55
CA GLY A 224 11.86 4.58 -3.64
C GLY A 224 11.02 5.23 -4.73
N ALA A 225 10.23 4.41 -5.43
CA ALA A 225 9.34 4.88 -6.49
C ALA A 225 8.01 4.10 -6.48
N VAL A 226 6.93 4.83 -6.76
CA VAL A 226 5.61 4.25 -7.06
C VAL A 226 5.27 4.59 -8.50
N ARG A 227 4.79 3.60 -9.27
CA ARG A 227 4.35 3.76 -10.67
C ARG A 227 3.06 2.98 -10.90
N ASN A 228 2.30 3.38 -11.90
CA ASN A 228 1.02 2.73 -12.24
C ASN A 228 1.10 2.05 -13.60
N ASP A 229 0.43 0.90 -13.72
CA ASP A 229 0.29 0.19 -15.00
C ASP A 229 -0.63 0.93 -15.98
N ALA A 230 -1.55 1.74 -15.48
CA ALA A 230 -2.62 2.40 -16.24
C ALA A 230 -3.40 1.42 -17.13
N PHE A 231 -3.60 0.19 -16.66
CA PHE A 231 -4.15 -0.91 -17.46
C PHE A 231 -5.51 -1.40 -16.95
N HIS A 232 -5.56 -1.91 -15.70
CA HIS A 232 -6.78 -2.45 -15.09
C HIS A 232 -6.73 -2.33 -13.56
N ILE A 233 -7.90 -2.20 -12.91
CA ILE A 233 -7.96 -1.96 -11.45
C ILE A 233 -7.61 -3.19 -10.60
N SER A 234 -7.75 -4.42 -11.12
CA SER A 234 -7.50 -5.65 -10.37
C SER A 234 -6.57 -6.66 -11.07
N SER A 235 -6.20 -6.41 -12.31
CA SER A 235 -5.31 -7.30 -13.07
C SER A 235 -4.06 -6.53 -13.52
N PRO A 236 -2.86 -7.12 -13.36
CA PRO A 236 -1.63 -6.47 -13.81
C PRO A 236 -1.56 -6.43 -15.33
N SER A 237 -0.79 -5.49 -15.89
CA SER A 237 -0.48 -5.46 -17.31
C SER A 237 0.39 -6.66 -17.70
N LYS A 238 0.20 -7.20 -18.90
CA LYS A 238 0.99 -8.34 -19.39
C LYS A 238 2.50 -8.06 -19.43
N ASN A 239 2.85 -6.80 -19.66
CA ASN A 239 4.24 -6.37 -19.82
C ASN A 239 4.87 -5.89 -18.51
N GLY A 240 4.10 -5.78 -17.41
CA GLY A 240 4.58 -5.28 -16.13
C GLY A 240 5.16 -3.87 -16.22
N GLU A 241 4.55 -2.98 -17.00
CA GLU A 241 5.15 -1.67 -17.30
C GLU A 241 5.32 -0.81 -16.06
N GLY A 242 4.31 -0.71 -15.18
CA GLY A 242 4.41 0.04 -13.92
C GLY A 242 5.51 -0.51 -13.01
N ALA A 243 5.60 -1.84 -12.86
CA ALA A 243 6.66 -2.48 -12.09
C ALA A 243 8.05 -2.23 -12.70
N ARG A 244 8.18 -2.33 -14.03
CA ARG A 244 9.43 -2.01 -14.75
C ARG A 244 9.85 -0.55 -14.54
N LEU A 245 8.91 0.39 -14.64
CA LEU A 245 9.16 1.82 -14.42
C LEU A 245 9.60 2.10 -12.98
N ALA A 246 8.97 1.45 -11.99
CA ALA A 246 9.38 1.56 -10.59
C ALA A 246 10.80 1.03 -10.36
N LEU A 247 11.12 -0.15 -10.92
CA LEU A 247 12.47 -0.72 -10.87
C LEU A 247 13.50 0.20 -11.54
N ALA A 248 13.22 0.71 -12.74
CA ALA A 248 14.10 1.61 -13.46
C ALA A 248 14.41 2.89 -12.67
N ALA A 249 13.39 3.49 -12.02
CA ALA A 249 13.55 4.70 -11.23
C ALA A 249 14.49 4.53 -10.02
N ILE A 250 14.46 3.35 -9.37
CA ILE A 250 15.32 3.10 -8.20
C ILE A 250 16.72 2.60 -8.56
N THR A 251 16.90 2.03 -9.74
CA THR A 251 18.19 1.47 -10.21
C THR A 251 18.97 2.41 -11.14
N GLU A 252 18.43 3.59 -11.46
CA GLU A 252 19.10 4.57 -12.31
C GLU A 252 20.50 4.93 -11.78
N GLY A 253 21.54 4.64 -12.55
CA GLY A 253 22.94 4.90 -12.15
C GLY A 253 23.50 3.95 -11.08
N GLU A 254 22.78 2.88 -10.71
CA GLU A 254 23.26 1.84 -9.79
C GLU A 254 23.86 0.66 -10.55
N ALA A 255 24.93 0.10 -10.03
CA ALA A 255 25.51 -1.13 -10.58
C ALA A 255 24.73 -2.36 -10.10
N ALA A 256 24.24 -3.19 -11.01
CA ALA A 256 23.52 -4.42 -10.66
C ALA A 256 24.39 -5.42 -9.87
N GLU A 257 25.71 -5.37 -10.03
CA GLU A 257 26.67 -6.23 -9.34
C GLU A 257 26.70 -6.02 -7.80
N GLY A 258 26.23 -4.86 -7.31
CA GLY A 258 26.10 -4.59 -5.87
C GLY A 258 24.86 -5.20 -5.20
N LEU A 259 23.91 -5.70 -6.01
CA LEU A 259 22.65 -6.25 -5.50
C LEU A 259 22.83 -7.68 -4.97
N ALA A 260 22.45 -7.90 -3.73
CA ALA A 260 22.37 -9.23 -3.13
C ALA A 260 21.23 -10.03 -3.75
N PHE A 261 20.03 -9.41 -3.81
CA PHE A 261 18.81 -10.03 -4.33
C PHE A 261 17.69 -9.00 -4.56
N ILE A 262 16.65 -9.46 -5.25
CA ILE A 262 15.36 -8.79 -5.35
C ILE A 262 14.35 -9.59 -4.51
N ASN A 263 13.74 -8.96 -3.51
CA ASN A 263 12.57 -9.53 -2.87
C ASN A 263 11.32 -9.08 -3.63
N ALA A 264 10.73 -10.02 -4.35
CA ALA A 264 9.55 -9.82 -5.18
C ALA A 264 8.24 -9.85 -4.37
N HIS A 265 7.14 -9.44 -4.98
CA HIS A 265 5.80 -9.59 -4.39
C HIS A 265 5.44 -11.07 -4.24
N GLY A 266 5.53 -11.85 -5.33
CA GLY A 266 5.45 -13.31 -5.32
C GLY A 266 4.23 -13.85 -4.61
N THR A 267 3.04 -13.61 -5.15
CA THR A 267 1.75 -13.97 -4.53
C THR A 267 1.31 -15.40 -4.80
N ALA A 268 2.00 -16.13 -5.66
CA ALA A 268 1.59 -17.43 -6.19
C ALA A 268 0.30 -17.37 -7.05
N THR A 269 -0.12 -16.17 -7.48
CA THR A 269 -1.21 -16.03 -8.45
C THR A 269 -0.67 -16.06 -9.88
N MET A 270 -1.47 -16.60 -10.80
CA MET A 270 -1.04 -16.82 -12.18
C MET A 270 -0.57 -15.54 -12.88
N PHE A 271 -1.30 -14.43 -12.68
CA PHE A 271 -1.03 -13.20 -13.41
C PHE A 271 0.05 -12.33 -12.77
N ASN A 272 0.07 -12.23 -11.43
CA ASN A 272 1.05 -11.39 -10.75
C ASN A 272 2.46 -11.92 -10.92
N ASP A 273 2.69 -13.20 -10.63
CA ASP A 273 4.04 -13.78 -10.69
C ASP A 273 4.57 -13.77 -12.13
N GLN A 274 3.69 -14.01 -13.11
CA GLN A 274 4.02 -13.87 -14.53
C GLN A 274 4.45 -12.43 -14.85
N MET A 275 3.68 -11.44 -14.42
CA MET A 275 3.97 -10.03 -14.65
C MET A 275 5.28 -9.60 -14.01
N GLU A 276 5.52 -9.95 -12.74
CA GLU A 276 6.76 -9.59 -12.04
C GLU A 276 7.99 -10.17 -12.70
N SER A 277 7.94 -11.45 -13.14
CA SER A 277 9.06 -12.09 -13.84
C SER A 277 9.43 -11.35 -15.14
N VAL A 278 8.43 -10.91 -15.89
CA VAL A 278 8.61 -10.12 -17.12
C VAL A 278 9.14 -8.72 -16.80
N ALA A 279 8.64 -8.07 -15.76
CA ALA A 279 9.11 -6.74 -15.35
C ALA A 279 10.57 -6.74 -14.93
N ILE A 280 11.01 -7.74 -14.16
CA ILE A 280 12.41 -7.93 -13.73
C ILE A 280 13.31 -8.17 -14.95
N GLU A 281 12.92 -9.06 -15.87
CA GLU A 281 13.69 -9.32 -17.11
C GLU A 281 13.80 -8.04 -17.96
N ARG A 282 12.70 -7.33 -18.18
CA ARG A 282 12.67 -6.07 -18.95
C ARG A 282 13.44 -4.93 -18.28
N ALA A 283 13.60 -4.96 -16.97
CA ALA A 283 14.45 -4.02 -16.24
C ALA A 283 15.96 -4.38 -16.34
N GLY A 284 16.32 -5.48 -17.00
CA GLY A 284 17.71 -5.94 -17.12
C GLY A 284 18.28 -6.56 -15.83
N LEU A 285 17.42 -7.00 -14.91
CA LEU A 285 17.78 -7.53 -13.59
C LEU A 285 17.67 -9.07 -13.51
N ASN A 286 17.55 -9.75 -14.63
CA ASN A 286 17.36 -11.19 -14.73
C ASN A 286 18.52 -12.02 -14.16
N GLU A 287 19.73 -11.44 -14.03
CA GLU A 287 20.88 -12.08 -13.41
C GLU A 287 20.92 -11.95 -11.89
N THR A 288 20.15 -11.03 -11.30
CA THR A 288 20.04 -10.85 -9.86
C THR A 288 19.17 -11.96 -9.24
N PRO A 289 19.60 -12.62 -8.14
CA PRO A 289 18.75 -13.57 -7.44
C PRO A 289 17.41 -12.96 -7.01
N VAL A 290 16.33 -13.72 -7.15
CA VAL A 290 14.97 -13.32 -6.76
C VAL A 290 14.46 -14.24 -5.68
N ASN A 291 13.79 -13.69 -4.66
CA ASN A 291 13.05 -14.46 -3.66
C ASN A 291 11.69 -13.86 -3.35
N ALA A 292 10.84 -14.62 -2.67
CA ALA A 292 9.55 -14.18 -2.16
C ALA A 292 9.23 -14.84 -0.82
N TYR A 293 8.63 -14.08 0.10
CA TYR A 293 8.43 -14.55 1.48
C TYR A 293 7.00 -15.02 1.78
N LYS A 294 6.07 -14.87 0.84
CA LYS A 294 4.67 -15.22 1.09
C LYS A 294 4.41 -16.72 1.32
N GLY A 295 5.31 -17.59 0.88
CA GLY A 295 5.30 -19.01 1.24
C GLY A 295 5.54 -19.28 2.74
N TYR A 296 5.97 -18.28 3.52
CA TYR A 296 6.18 -18.39 4.97
C TYR A 296 5.05 -17.77 5.80
N PHE A 297 4.56 -16.60 5.40
CA PHE A 297 3.64 -15.76 6.16
C PHE A 297 2.25 -15.64 5.53
N GLY A 298 2.07 -16.11 4.30
CA GLY A 298 0.97 -15.64 3.48
C GLY A 298 1.16 -14.18 3.05
N HIS A 299 0.17 -13.61 2.41
CA HIS A 299 0.14 -12.20 2.05
C HIS A 299 -0.40 -11.36 3.21
N THR A 300 0.45 -10.61 3.87
CA THR A 300 0.11 -9.78 5.03
C THR A 300 -0.37 -8.37 4.65
N LEU A 301 -0.82 -8.19 3.41
CA LEU A 301 -1.48 -6.98 2.87
C LEU A 301 -0.68 -5.71 3.14
N GLY A 302 -1.21 -4.74 3.91
CA GLY A 302 -0.56 -3.47 4.23
C GLY A 302 0.72 -3.61 5.07
N ALA A 303 0.88 -4.72 5.78
CA ALA A 303 2.11 -5.03 6.51
C ALA A 303 3.23 -5.57 5.61
N ALA A 304 2.88 -6.19 4.46
CA ALA A 304 3.83 -6.97 3.64
C ALA A 304 5.07 -6.16 3.24
N GLY A 305 4.89 -4.92 2.80
CA GLY A 305 6.00 -4.07 2.35
C GLY A 305 7.01 -3.79 3.46
N VAL A 306 6.56 -3.50 4.68
CA VAL A 306 7.43 -3.22 5.82
C VAL A 306 8.07 -4.49 6.35
N LEU A 307 7.29 -5.55 6.58
CA LEU A 307 7.75 -6.86 7.05
C LEU A 307 8.84 -7.42 6.15
N GLU A 308 8.58 -7.50 4.85
CA GLU A 308 9.49 -8.10 3.88
C GLU A 308 10.75 -7.25 3.68
N THR A 309 10.67 -5.92 3.85
CA THR A 309 11.84 -5.02 3.87
C THR A 309 12.73 -5.30 5.08
N ILE A 310 12.16 -5.41 6.28
CA ILE A 310 12.91 -5.71 7.52
C ILE A 310 13.60 -7.07 7.42
N LEU A 311 12.89 -8.09 6.95
CA LEU A 311 13.48 -9.43 6.74
C LEU A 311 14.59 -9.43 5.71
N SER A 312 14.46 -8.63 4.64
CA SER A 312 15.51 -8.47 3.64
C SER A 312 16.76 -7.83 4.21
N MET A 313 16.62 -6.83 5.10
CA MET A 313 17.75 -6.25 5.83
C MET A 313 18.42 -7.29 6.75
N ALA A 314 17.62 -8.04 7.52
CA ALA A 314 18.13 -9.07 8.42
C ALA A 314 18.85 -10.21 7.66
N ALA A 315 18.32 -10.62 6.52
CA ALA A 315 18.92 -11.66 5.68
C ALA A 315 20.25 -11.21 5.07
N ALA A 316 20.32 -9.97 4.59
CA ALA A 316 21.56 -9.43 4.03
C ALA A 316 22.62 -9.15 5.13
N ASP A 317 22.22 -8.81 6.37
CA ASP A 317 23.13 -8.73 7.52
C ASP A 317 23.77 -10.07 7.86
N ASP A 318 23.00 -11.15 7.71
CA ASP A 318 23.45 -12.52 7.91
C ASP A 318 24.06 -13.15 6.63
N HIS A 319 24.39 -12.32 5.64
CA HIS A 319 24.96 -12.76 4.36
C HIS A 319 24.17 -13.88 3.67
N THR A 320 22.85 -13.88 3.82
CA THR A 320 21.96 -14.94 3.36
C THR A 320 20.94 -14.42 2.36
N ILE A 321 20.77 -15.08 1.23
CA ILE A 321 19.60 -15.00 0.37
C ILE A 321 18.65 -16.08 0.86
N LEU A 322 17.50 -15.69 1.40
CA LEU A 322 16.48 -16.65 1.85
C LEU A 322 15.80 -17.31 0.64
N GLY A 323 15.56 -18.62 0.71
CA GLY A 323 14.87 -19.38 -0.33
C GLY A 323 13.40 -18.99 -0.47
N THR A 324 12.84 -19.16 -1.65
CA THR A 324 11.41 -19.02 -1.94
C THR A 324 10.70 -20.32 -1.58
N ARG A 325 10.05 -20.35 -0.41
CA ARG A 325 9.33 -21.55 0.05
C ARG A 325 8.18 -21.89 -0.90
N GLY A 326 8.05 -23.16 -1.26
CA GLY A 326 7.05 -23.69 -2.19
C GLY A 326 7.48 -23.68 -3.66
N PHE A 327 8.57 -23.04 -4.00
CA PHE A 327 9.12 -23.08 -5.37
C PHE A 327 9.88 -24.39 -5.61
N GLU A 328 9.53 -25.08 -6.69
CA GLU A 328 10.22 -26.29 -7.16
C GLU A 328 10.60 -26.17 -8.65
N GLU A 329 9.62 -25.78 -9.49
CA GLU A 329 9.81 -25.62 -10.93
C GLU A 329 9.29 -24.27 -11.41
N ARG A 330 10.04 -23.61 -12.31
CA ARG A 330 9.67 -22.30 -12.81
C ARG A 330 8.41 -22.33 -13.67
N GLY A 331 7.33 -21.70 -13.19
CA GLY A 331 6.03 -21.57 -13.85
C GLY A 331 5.77 -20.21 -14.51
N VAL A 332 6.82 -19.41 -14.74
CA VAL A 332 6.73 -18.07 -15.35
C VAL A 332 7.65 -17.93 -16.54
N SER A 333 7.32 -17.05 -17.51
CA SER A 333 8.07 -16.91 -18.75
C SER A 333 9.30 -16.01 -18.63
N GLY A 334 9.29 -15.03 -17.72
CA GLY A 334 10.43 -14.15 -17.50
C GLY A 334 11.65 -14.94 -16.98
N LYS A 335 12.82 -14.60 -17.48
CA LYS A 335 14.08 -15.25 -17.10
C LYS A 335 14.59 -14.67 -15.80
N ILE A 336 14.16 -15.22 -14.66
CA ILE A 336 14.60 -14.82 -13.32
C ILE A 336 15.28 -15.96 -12.59
N LYS A 337 16.19 -15.64 -11.66
CA LYS A 337 16.94 -16.62 -10.85
C LYS A 337 16.22 -16.86 -9.53
N LEU A 338 15.53 -17.98 -9.40
CA LEU A 338 14.80 -18.41 -8.19
C LEU A 338 15.44 -19.65 -7.59
N SER A 339 15.32 -19.80 -6.26
CA SER A 339 15.71 -21.01 -5.53
C SER A 339 14.81 -21.18 -4.31
N ASN A 340 14.50 -22.42 -3.94
CA ASN A 340 13.88 -22.76 -2.65
C ASN A 340 14.91 -22.99 -1.53
N GLN A 341 16.20 -22.92 -1.84
CA GLN A 341 17.28 -23.07 -0.88
C GLN A 341 17.88 -21.71 -0.53
N ASN A 342 18.30 -21.58 0.73
CA ASN A 342 19.08 -20.43 1.13
C ASN A 342 20.46 -20.46 0.43
N ALA A 343 20.97 -19.28 0.07
CA ALA A 343 22.26 -19.11 -0.56
C ALA A 343 23.08 -18.02 0.13
N ALA A 344 24.40 -18.09 0.03
CA ALA A 344 25.27 -17.04 0.55
C ALA A 344 25.33 -15.84 -0.39
N THR A 345 25.50 -14.64 0.19
CA THR A 345 25.70 -13.39 -0.56
C THR A 345 26.67 -12.46 0.16
N ASN A 346 27.41 -11.67 -0.62
CA ASN A 346 28.22 -10.56 -0.13
C ASN A 346 27.66 -9.19 -0.57
N GLY A 347 26.49 -9.20 -1.23
CA GLY A 347 25.84 -7.98 -1.68
C GLY A 347 25.45 -7.07 -0.51
N GLN A 348 25.61 -5.76 -0.72
CA GLN A 348 25.35 -4.72 0.26
C GLN A 348 24.08 -3.92 -0.06
N GLN A 349 23.31 -4.37 -1.05
CA GLN A 349 22.09 -3.72 -1.51
C GLN A 349 21.02 -4.78 -1.80
N PHE A 350 19.77 -4.43 -1.63
CA PHE A 350 18.64 -5.26 -2.06
C PHE A 350 17.52 -4.37 -2.62
N ILE A 351 16.71 -4.97 -3.47
CA ILE A 351 15.46 -4.35 -3.95
C ILE A 351 14.29 -5.07 -3.26
N LYS A 352 13.35 -4.30 -2.72
CA LYS A 352 12.01 -4.78 -2.39
C LYS A 352 11.05 -4.20 -3.43
N MET A 353 10.33 -5.06 -4.15
CA MET A 353 9.26 -4.68 -5.07
C MET A 353 7.92 -5.30 -4.68
N ILE A 354 6.82 -4.62 -5.00
CA ILE A 354 5.47 -5.06 -4.65
C ILE A 354 4.46 -4.44 -5.61
N SER A 355 3.40 -5.18 -5.93
CA SER A 355 2.32 -4.75 -6.81
C SER A 355 0.97 -4.84 -6.10
N GLY A 356 0.00 -4.01 -6.50
CA GLY A 356 -1.31 -3.96 -5.85
C GLY A 356 -2.46 -3.62 -6.77
N PHE A 357 -3.67 -3.85 -6.29
CA PHE A 357 -4.90 -3.42 -6.97
C PHE A 357 -4.91 -1.90 -7.17
N GLY A 358 -5.56 -1.42 -8.24
CA GLY A 358 -5.43 -0.05 -8.72
C GLY A 358 -4.31 0.10 -9.75
N GLY A 359 -3.60 -0.99 -10.10
CA GLY A 359 -2.47 -0.99 -11.04
C GLY A 359 -1.21 -0.36 -10.47
N CYS A 360 -1.13 -0.17 -9.14
CA CYS A 360 -0.01 0.47 -8.47
C CYS A 360 1.13 -0.52 -8.22
N ASN A 361 2.37 -0.07 -8.42
CA ASN A 361 3.60 -0.83 -8.24
C ASN A 361 4.60 0.01 -7.45
N GLY A 362 5.16 -0.55 -6.39
CA GLY A 362 6.15 0.12 -5.55
C GLY A 362 7.48 -0.63 -5.54
N ALA A 363 8.58 0.11 -5.51
CA ALA A 363 9.90 -0.47 -5.32
C ALA A 363 10.78 0.46 -4.47
N ILE A 364 11.62 -0.14 -3.62
CA ILE A 364 12.65 0.56 -2.84
C ILE A 364 14.01 -0.12 -3.01
N LEU A 365 15.07 0.67 -2.91
CA LEU A 365 16.46 0.24 -2.86
C LEU A 365 16.99 0.42 -1.43
N GLY A 366 17.20 -0.70 -0.74
CA GLY A 366 17.89 -0.76 0.55
C GLY A 366 19.38 -0.92 0.34
N VAL A 367 20.18 -0.14 1.08
CA VAL A 367 21.65 -0.18 1.00
C VAL A 367 22.27 -0.22 2.39
N LYS A 368 23.40 -0.88 2.54
CA LYS A 368 24.25 -0.72 3.71
C LYS A 368 24.96 0.61 3.60
N SER A 369 24.79 1.50 4.58
CA SER A 369 25.24 2.89 4.49
C SER A 369 26.75 3.04 4.31
N GLY A 370 27.12 3.73 3.26
CA GLY A 370 28.39 4.39 3.03
C GLY A 370 28.12 5.89 2.91
N GLU A 371 29.10 6.71 2.51
CA GLU A 371 29.03 8.18 2.50
C GLU A 371 27.69 8.81 2.06
N VAL A 372 27.25 9.81 2.82
CA VAL A 372 25.98 10.53 2.64
C VAL A 372 26.12 11.61 1.58
N ASN A 373 25.40 11.49 0.47
CA ASN A 373 25.18 12.61 -0.46
C ASN A 373 23.68 12.95 -0.45
N SER A 374 23.31 14.05 0.18
CA SER A 374 21.95 14.59 0.14
C SER A 374 21.88 15.75 -0.86
N GLU A 375 21.23 15.59 -1.98
CA GLU A 375 20.82 16.68 -2.84
C GLU A 375 19.47 17.23 -2.36
N ARG A 376 19.41 18.53 -2.09
CA ARG A 376 18.16 19.23 -1.75
C ARG A 376 17.32 19.43 -3.01
N VAL A 377 16.07 18.97 -2.98
CA VAL A 377 15.08 19.34 -3.99
C VAL A 377 14.16 20.41 -3.37
N ASN A 378 14.35 21.65 -3.77
CA ASN A 378 13.41 22.74 -3.49
C ASN A 378 12.60 22.99 -4.77
N SER A 379 11.31 22.63 -4.77
CA SER A 379 10.39 23.05 -5.84
C SER A 379 9.18 23.73 -5.24
N GLU A 380 9.08 25.04 -5.46
CA GLU A 380 7.83 25.76 -5.27
C GLU A 380 7.02 25.65 -6.57
N LYS A 381 5.93 24.90 -6.54
CA LYS A 381 4.93 24.90 -7.60
C LYS A 381 3.64 25.49 -7.08
N LEU A 382 3.01 26.32 -7.89
CA LEU A 382 1.71 26.94 -7.62
C LEU A 382 0.60 26.04 -8.12
N MET A 383 -0.53 26.03 -7.41
CA MET A 383 -1.78 25.42 -7.90
C MET A 383 -2.28 26.22 -9.10
N THR A 384 -2.62 25.52 -10.19
CA THR A 384 -3.01 26.17 -11.44
C THR A 384 -4.50 26.14 -11.70
N HIS A 385 -5.17 25.02 -11.42
CA HIS A 385 -6.59 24.80 -11.60
C HIS A 385 -7.18 24.13 -10.38
N THR A 386 -8.46 24.39 -10.09
CA THR A 386 -9.16 23.82 -8.94
C THR A 386 -10.57 23.40 -9.30
N VAL A 387 -11.02 22.28 -8.75
CA VAL A 387 -12.42 21.82 -8.82
C VAL A 387 -12.90 21.53 -7.41
N GLU A 388 -14.06 22.06 -7.07
CA GLU A 388 -14.74 21.73 -5.81
C GLU A 388 -16.15 21.22 -6.12
N ILE A 389 -16.50 20.04 -5.58
CA ILE A 389 -17.80 19.39 -5.69
C ILE A 389 -18.34 19.12 -4.28
N THR A 390 -19.57 19.53 -4.04
CA THR A 390 -20.34 19.23 -2.85
C THR A 390 -21.64 18.54 -3.23
N PRO A 391 -22.46 18.02 -2.33
CA PRO A 391 -23.76 17.40 -2.69
C PRO A 391 -24.72 18.29 -3.47
N LYS A 392 -24.51 19.62 -3.46
CA LYS A 392 -25.44 20.61 -4.04
C LYS A 392 -24.84 21.54 -5.10
N ALA A 393 -23.51 21.53 -5.27
CA ALA A 393 -22.85 22.50 -6.12
C ALA A 393 -21.52 22.00 -6.66
N VAL A 394 -21.12 22.53 -7.81
CA VAL A 394 -19.80 22.32 -8.39
C VAL A 394 -19.20 23.64 -8.88
N THR A 395 -17.92 23.83 -8.59
CA THR A 395 -17.15 24.98 -9.09
C THR A 395 -15.86 24.52 -9.78
N VAL A 396 -15.48 25.22 -10.84
CA VAL A 396 -14.20 25.07 -11.53
C VAL A 396 -13.53 26.44 -11.55
N ASP A 397 -12.34 26.55 -11.01
CA ASP A 397 -11.59 27.82 -10.83
C ASP A 397 -12.45 28.92 -10.17
N GLY A 398 -13.22 28.52 -9.16
CA GLY A 398 -14.12 29.40 -8.42
C GLY A 398 -15.41 29.81 -9.17
N LYS A 399 -15.62 29.35 -10.40
CA LYS A 399 -16.82 29.62 -11.17
C LYS A 399 -17.82 28.46 -11.04
N GLN A 400 -19.05 28.77 -10.66
CA GLN A 400 -20.10 27.77 -10.54
C GLN A 400 -20.48 27.22 -11.90
N MET A 401 -20.58 25.89 -11.98
CA MET A 401 -21.07 25.19 -13.17
C MET A 401 -22.57 24.89 -13.08
N ALA A 402 -23.22 24.79 -14.21
CA ALA A 402 -24.62 24.35 -14.26
C ALA A 402 -24.71 22.85 -13.91
N CYS A 403 -25.56 22.50 -12.98
CA CYS A 403 -25.83 21.13 -12.58
C CYS A 403 -27.29 20.99 -12.10
N GLU A 404 -27.81 19.77 -12.16
CA GLU A 404 -29.14 19.40 -11.69
C GLU A 404 -29.03 18.22 -10.70
N GLY A 405 -30.02 18.13 -9.80
CA GLY A 405 -30.05 17.11 -8.75
C GLY A 405 -29.12 17.42 -7.58
N GLU A 406 -29.18 16.55 -6.59
CA GLU A 406 -28.35 16.59 -5.39
C GLU A 406 -27.73 15.19 -5.13
N GLY A 407 -26.68 15.12 -4.32
CA GLY A 407 -26.05 13.88 -3.92
C GLY A 407 -25.52 13.09 -5.13
N LYS A 408 -25.79 11.80 -5.16
CA LYS A 408 -25.40 10.90 -6.25
C LYS A 408 -26.01 11.26 -7.62
N ALA A 409 -27.21 11.87 -7.63
CA ALA A 409 -27.84 12.31 -8.87
C ALA A 409 -27.07 13.47 -9.51
N LEU A 410 -26.50 14.37 -8.71
CA LEU A 410 -25.64 15.45 -9.18
C LEU A 410 -24.38 14.91 -9.88
N LEU A 411 -23.69 13.90 -9.34
CA LEU A 411 -22.54 13.29 -9.99
C LEU A 411 -22.89 12.66 -11.35
N THR A 412 -24.08 12.07 -11.45
CA THR A 412 -24.58 11.49 -12.68
C THR A 412 -24.94 12.57 -13.72
N ASP A 413 -25.52 13.68 -13.30
CA ASP A 413 -25.81 14.84 -14.17
C ASP A 413 -24.51 15.46 -14.71
N LEU A 414 -23.53 15.71 -13.83
CA LEU A 414 -22.22 16.23 -14.23
C LEU A 414 -21.54 15.30 -15.25
N TYR A 415 -21.57 13.98 -15.01
CA TYR A 415 -21.03 13.02 -15.95
C TYR A 415 -21.70 13.13 -17.32
N LYS A 416 -23.04 13.08 -17.38
CA LYS A 416 -23.81 13.14 -18.63
C LYS A 416 -23.65 14.46 -19.39
N ARG A 417 -23.55 15.56 -18.65
CA ARG A 417 -23.52 16.91 -19.21
C ARG A 417 -22.14 17.29 -19.76
N TYR A 418 -21.07 16.87 -19.07
CA TYR A 418 -19.73 17.37 -19.34
C TYR A 418 -18.73 16.30 -19.82
N ILE A 419 -19.02 15.01 -19.65
CA ILE A 419 -18.08 13.91 -19.90
C ILE A 419 -18.65 12.93 -20.95
N ASP A 420 -19.66 12.18 -20.58
CA ASP A 420 -20.52 11.26 -21.39
C ASP A 420 -19.80 10.32 -22.40
N ASN A 421 -18.54 9.98 -22.17
CA ASN A 421 -17.75 9.12 -23.05
C ASN A 421 -16.99 7.99 -22.33
N TYR A 422 -17.43 7.61 -21.13
CA TYR A 422 -16.81 6.56 -20.33
C TYR A 422 -17.85 5.69 -19.60
N PRO A 423 -18.50 4.75 -20.26
CA PRO A 423 -19.60 3.94 -19.69
C PRO A 423 -19.21 3.16 -18.42
N LYS A 424 -17.91 2.92 -18.18
CA LYS A 424 -17.40 2.30 -16.95
C LYS A 424 -17.76 3.11 -15.70
N PHE A 425 -18.01 4.42 -15.82
CA PHE A 425 -18.49 5.29 -14.74
C PHE A 425 -19.67 4.70 -13.97
N TYR A 426 -20.62 4.07 -14.66
CA TYR A 426 -21.81 3.48 -14.03
C TYR A 426 -21.51 2.25 -13.17
N LYS A 427 -20.31 1.65 -13.30
CA LYS A 427 -19.87 0.50 -12.51
C LYS A 427 -19.02 0.89 -11.31
N MET A 428 -18.60 2.16 -11.23
CA MET A 428 -17.79 2.67 -10.14
C MET A 428 -18.62 2.82 -8.86
N ASP A 429 -17.97 2.65 -7.72
CA ASP A 429 -18.53 3.02 -6.42
C ASP A 429 -18.66 4.54 -6.28
N PRO A 430 -19.35 5.06 -5.26
CA PRO A 430 -19.56 6.50 -5.09
C PRO A 430 -18.29 7.32 -4.95
N LEU A 431 -17.27 6.85 -4.20
CA LEU A 431 -15.99 7.54 -4.05
C LEU A 431 -15.25 7.66 -5.38
N CYS A 432 -15.22 6.57 -6.15
CA CYS A 432 -14.60 6.57 -7.49
C CYS A 432 -15.37 7.48 -8.46
N ARG A 433 -16.71 7.53 -8.42
CA ARG A 433 -17.50 8.46 -9.24
C ARG A 433 -17.17 9.91 -8.91
N LEU A 434 -17.08 10.25 -7.62
CA LEU A 434 -16.72 11.59 -7.16
C LEU A 434 -15.33 12.00 -7.66
N GLY A 435 -14.32 11.15 -7.40
CA GLY A 435 -12.94 11.41 -7.83
C GLY A 435 -12.80 11.46 -9.35
N PHE A 436 -13.49 10.57 -10.08
CA PHE A 436 -13.50 10.54 -11.54
C PHE A 436 -14.07 11.85 -12.12
N VAL A 437 -15.27 12.26 -11.69
CA VAL A 437 -15.91 13.50 -12.20
C VAL A 437 -15.06 14.72 -11.86
N ALA A 438 -14.54 14.81 -10.63
CA ALA A 438 -13.70 15.92 -10.20
C ALA A 438 -12.42 16.02 -11.06
N SER A 439 -11.75 14.88 -11.30
CA SER A 439 -10.53 14.84 -12.13
C SER A 439 -10.82 15.15 -13.61
N GLU A 440 -11.93 14.67 -14.18
CA GLU A 440 -12.32 14.95 -15.56
C GLU A 440 -12.55 16.46 -15.79
N LEU A 441 -13.29 17.11 -14.88
CA LEU A 441 -13.54 18.57 -14.96
C LEU A 441 -12.23 19.36 -14.77
N LEU A 442 -11.35 18.92 -13.87
CA LEU A 442 -10.06 19.54 -13.63
C LEU A 442 -9.15 19.47 -14.87
N LEU A 443 -9.05 18.30 -15.48
CA LEU A 443 -8.21 18.07 -16.67
C LEU A 443 -8.78 18.76 -17.92
N GLN A 444 -10.09 18.95 -18.01
CA GLN A 444 -10.72 19.79 -19.05
C GLN A 444 -10.32 21.26 -18.88
N ALA A 445 -10.31 21.78 -17.66
CA ALA A 445 -9.90 23.16 -17.38
C ALA A 445 -8.40 23.38 -17.68
N GLU A 446 -7.55 22.39 -17.40
CA GLU A 446 -6.12 22.42 -17.73
C GLU A 446 -5.86 22.28 -19.24
N GLY A 447 -6.77 21.65 -19.99
CA GLY A 447 -6.58 21.34 -21.41
C GLY A 447 -5.56 20.21 -21.64
N ASP A 448 -5.41 19.28 -20.68
CA ASP A 448 -4.49 18.15 -20.79
C ASP A 448 -4.84 17.22 -21.96
N ARG A 449 -3.82 16.79 -22.71
CA ARG A 449 -3.94 15.84 -23.80
C ARG A 449 -3.78 14.42 -23.28
N ARG A 450 -4.78 13.55 -23.56
CA ARG A 450 -4.88 12.18 -23.04
C ARG A 450 -4.41 11.11 -24.02
N ASP A 451 -3.81 11.52 -25.13
CA ASP A 451 -3.59 10.63 -26.28
C ASP A 451 -2.35 9.73 -26.15
N THR A 452 -1.47 10.04 -25.19
CA THR A 452 -0.21 9.31 -24.99
C THR A 452 0.01 8.98 -23.52
N PRO A 453 0.56 7.79 -23.23
CA PRO A 453 0.98 7.46 -21.86
C PRO A 453 2.01 8.48 -21.33
N ARG A 454 1.89 8.83 -20.04
CA ARG A 454 2.86 9.71 -19.38
C ARG A 454 3.12 9.23 -17.95
N ASP A 455 4.37 9.27 -17.54
CA ASP A 455 4.85 8.86 -16.22
C ASP A 455 5.24 10.03 -15.31
N ASP A 456 5.14 11.27 -15.81
CA ASP A 456 5.58 12.48 -15.13
C ASP A 456 4.44 13.20 -14.35
N ARG A 457 3.22 12.65 -14.36
CA ARG A 457 2.08 13.11 -13.57
C ARG A 457 1.76 12.13 -12.45
N ALA A 458 1.83 12.60 -11.21
CA ALA A 458 1.36 11.86 -10.05
C ALA A 458 -0.13 12.14 -9.77
N ILE A 459 -0.83 11.14 -9.19
CA ILE A 459 -2.18 11.27 -8.63
C ILE A 459 -2.07 10.99 -7.13
N ILE A 460 -2.30 12.00 -6.30
CA ILE A 460 -2.17 11.91 -4.85
C ILE A 460 -3.43 12.45 -4.19
N LEU A 461 -4.22 11.56 -3.62
CA LEU A 461 -5.53 11.88 -3.05
C LEU A 461 -5.56 11.56 -1.56
N PHE A 462 -6.41 12.30 -0.85
CA PHE A 462 -6.59 12.23 0.60
C PHE A 462 -8.06 12.13 0.95
N ASN A 463 -8.39 11.42 2.04
CA ASN A 463 -9.70 11.50 2.68
C ASN A 463 -9.65 11.13 4.18
N ARG A 464 -10.82 11.03 4.79
CA ARG A 464 -11.03 10.57 6.16
C ARG A 464 -11.72 9.21 6.21
N SER A 465 -12.81 9.06 5.45
CA SER A 465 -13.75 7.94 5.54
C SER A 465 -13.31 6.67 4.79
N SER A 466 -12.09 6.66 4.18
CA SER A 466 -11.65 5.52 3.35
C SER A 466 -12.66 5.24 2.23
N SER A 467 -13.01 3.99 2.04
CA SER A 467 -13.97 3.45 1.08
C SER A 467 -15.27 2.99 1.75
N ILE A 468 -15.70 3.66 2.83
CA ILE A 468 -16.76 3.16 3.74
C ILE A 468 -18.05 2.73 3.01
N GLN A 469 -18.48 3.46 1.96
CA GLN A 469 -19.69 3.10 1.20
C GLN A 469 -19.53 1.78 0.43
N ALA A 470 -18.36 1.55 -0.16
CA ALA A 470 -18.05 0.29 -0.82
C ALA A 470 -17.87 -0.84 0.20
N ASP A 471 -17.27 -0.55 1.36
CA ASP A 471 -17.09 -1.50 2.45
C ASP A 471 -18.46 -1.98 2.98
N GLU A 472 -19.41 -1.07 3.22
CA GLU A 472 -20.79 -1.41 3.63
C GLU A 472 -21.51 -2.26 2.58
N ALA A 473 -21.44 -1.84 1.32
CA ALA A 473 -22.08 -2.58 0.23
C ALA A 473 -21.51 -4.01 0.09
N TYR A 474 -20.20 -4.16 0.28
CA TYR A 474 -19.56 -5.47 0.26
C TYR A 474 -19.90 -6.28 1.51
N GLN A 475 -19.83 -5.70 2.71
CA GLN A 475 -20.20 -6.38 3.97
C GLN A 475 -21.63 -6.92 3.90
N ALA A 476 -22.57 -6.16 3.35
CA ALA A 476 -23.96 -6.61 3.17
C ALA A 476 -24.07 -7.88 2.32
N SER A 477 -23.16 -8.11 1.37
CA SER A 477 -23.17 -9.31 0.50
C SER A 477 -22.64 -10.58 1.18
N ILE A 478 -22.06 -10.46 2.37
CA ILE A 478 -21.48 -11.57 3.15
C ILE A 478 -22.06 -11.68 4.57
N GLN A 479 -22.94 -10.77 4.96
CA GLN A 479 -23.46 -10.66 6.33
C GLN A 479 -24.40 -11.83 6.68
N ASP A 480 -25.20 -12.28 5.73
CA ASP A 480 -26.16 -13.37 5.91
C ASP A 480 -25.57 -14.68 5.36
N ALA A 481 -25.46 -15.70 6.22
CA ALA A 481 -24.96 -17.00 5.83
C ALA A 481 -25.88 -17.74 4.83
N GLU A 482 -27.20 -17.43 4.83
CA GLU A 482 -28.17 -18.00 3.91
C GLU A 482 -28.18 -17.33 2.54
N ASP A 483 -27.71 -16.05 2.48
CA ASP A 483 -27.55 -15.25 1.25
C ASP A 483 -26.10 -14.80 1.05
N TYR A 484 -25.15 -15.68 1.34
CA TYR A 484 -23.72 -15.43 1.21
C TYR A 484 -23.29 -15.42 -0.26
N PHE A 485 -23.11 -14.22 -0.81
CA PHE A 485 -22.71 -14.03 -2.20
C PHE A 485 -21.65 -12.92 -2.37
N PRO A 486 -20.39 -13.17 -1.98
CA PRO A 486 -19.33 -12.17 -2.06
C PRO A 486 -19.10 -11.72 -3.51
N SER A 487 -19.28 -10.42 -3.77
CA SER A 487 -19.14 -9.83 -5.10
C SER A 487 -17.69 -9.41 -5.39
N PRO A 488 -17.01 -10.01 -6.42
CA PRO A 488 -15.65 -9.62 -6.80
C PRO A 488 -15.53 -8.13 -7.16
N ALA A 489 -16.53 -7.62 -7.88
CA ALA A 489 -16.53 -6.23 -8.32
C ALA A 489 -16.68 -5.26 -7.13
N ALA A 490 -17.59 -5.56 -6.20
CA ALA A 490 -17.76 -4.75 -4.99
C ALA A 490 -16.48 -4.78 -4.12
N PHE A 491 -15.87 -5.95 -3.94
CA PHE A 491 -14.66 -6.09 -3.13
C PHE A 491 -13.50 -5.23 -3.64
N VAL A 492 -13.27 -5.15 -4.94
CA VAL A 492 -12.17 -4.32 -5.49
C VAL A 492 -12.36 -2.86 -5.11
N TYR A 493 -13.58 -2.33 -5.14
CA TYR A 493 -13.86 -0.94 -4.77
C TYR A 493 -13.78 -0.66 -3.26
N THR A 494 -13.67 -1.70 -2.42
CA THR A 494 -13.41 -1.50 -0.98
C THR A 494 -11.99 -1.00 -0.67
N LEU A 495 -11.16 -0.77 -1.67
CA LEU A 495 -9.84 -0.17 -1.54
C LEU A 495 -9.87 1.29 -2.02
N PRO A 496 -9.59 2.28 -1.16
CA PRO A 496 -9.78 3.69 -1.51
C PRO A 496 -8.85 4.15 -2.66
N ASN A 497 -7.69 3.52 -2.82
CA ASN A 497 -6.78 3.83 -3.93
C ASN A 497 -7.30 3.42 -5.32
N ILE A 498 -8.40 2.69 -5.42
CA ILE A 498 -8.99 2.33 -6.73
C ILE A 498 -9.39 3.58 -7.51
N VAL A 499 -9.81 4.65 -6.83
CA VAL A 499 -10.09 5.92 -7.50
C VAL A 499 -8.87 6.47 -8.25
N THR A 500 -7.67 6.40 -7.66
CA THR A 500 -6.44 6.84 -8.34
C THR A 500 -6.12 5.95 -9.54
N GLY A 501 -6.39 4.64 -9.42
CA GLY A 501 -6.27 3.68 -10.51
C GLY A 501 -7.25 3.95 -11.65
N GLU A 502 -8.52 4.24 -11.37
CA GLU A 502 -9.51 4.60 -12.40
C GLU A 502 -9.12 5.88 -13.15
N ILE A 503 -8.62 6.91 -12.45
CA ILE A 503 -8.12 8.14 -13.06
C ILE A 503 -6.88 7.84 -13.91
N ALA A 504 -5.94 7.02 -13.41
CA ALA A 504 -4.73 6.63 -14.13
C ALA A 504 -5.06 5.87 -15.43
N ILE A 505 -5.96 4.89 -15.37
CA ILE A 505 -6.41 4.11 -16.53
C ILE A 505 -7.07 5.01 -17.57
N ARG A 506 -7.97 5.89 -17.14
CA ARG A 506 -8.69 6.82 -18.02
C ARG A 506 -7.76 7.73 -18.82
N ASN A 507 -6.67 8.16 -18.19
CA ASN A 507 -5.79 9.19 -18.73
C ASN A 507 -4.42 8.64 -19.18
N HIS A 508 -4.21 7.33 -19.10
CA HIS A 508 -2.93 6.67 -19.39
C HIS A 508 -1.75 7.22 -18.56
N TYR A 509 -2.00 7.59 -17.28
CA TYR A 509 -0.96 8.07 -16.38
C TYR A 509 -0.25 6.92 -15.71
N GLN A 510 1.04 6.75 -16.00
CA GLN A 510 1.93 5.72 -15.46
C GLN A 510 2.80 6.23 -14.31
N GLY A 511 2.64 7.48 -13.92
CA GLY A 511 3.29 8.08 -12.77
C GLY A 511 2.80 7.50 -11.43
N GLU A 512 3.18 8.14 -10.35
CA GLU A 512 2.76 7.74 -9.01
C GLU A 512 1.24 7.80 -8.82
N THR A 513 0.69 6.78 -8.16
CA THR A 513 -0.66 6.82 -7.60
C THR A 513 -0.59 6.50 -6.11
N SER A 514 -1.03 7.43 -5.28
CA SER A 514 -1.00 7.30 -3.81
C SER A 514 -2.30 7.79 -3.18
N PHE A 515 -2.74 7.08 -2.15
CA PHE A 515 -3.93 7.42 -1.38
C PHE A 515 -3.61 7.44 0.11
N TYR A 516 -3.92 8.57 0.76
CA TYR A 516 -3.66 8.80 2.17
C TYR A 516 -4.95 9.07 2.93
N ILE A 517 -5.06 8.50 4.13
CA ILE A 517 -6.20 8.73 5.02
C ILE A 517 -5.70 9.50 6.24
N LEU A 518 -6.36 10.60 6.56
CA LEU A 518 -6.05 11.43 7.71
C LEU A 518 -7.20 11.37 8.71
N PRO A 519 -6.96 11.48 10.02
CA PRO A 519 -8.03 11.53 11.03
C PRO A 519 -9.02 12.65 10.77
N GLU A 520 -8.52 13.77 10.27
CA GLU A 520 -9.30 14.94 9.82
C GLU A 520 -8.54 15.65 8.68
N ARG A 521 -9.24 16.48 7.93
CA ARG A 521 -8.61 17.26 6.86
C ARG A 521 -7.58 18.24 7.43
N ASN A 522 -6.34 18.12 6.97
CA ASN A 522 -5.22 18.96 7.36
C ASN A 522 -4.49 19.47 6.11
N ASP A 523 -4.89 20.67 5.66
CA ASP A 523 -4.37 21.25 4.41
C ASP A 523 -2.85 21.51 4.48
N GLN A 524 -2.29 21.81 5.66
CA GLN A 524 -0.85 22.02 5.83
C GLN A 524 -0.09 20.71 5.66
N LEU A 525 -0.54 19.62 6.29
CA LEU A 525 0.08 18.30 6.16
C LEU A 525 -0.05 17.77 4.73
N MET A 526 -1.20 17.94 4.10
CA MET A 526 -1.42 17.60 2.69
C MET A 526 -0.41 18.31 1.78
N GLN A 527 -0.21 19.62 1.97
CA GLN A 527 0.77 20.39 1.22
C GLN A 527 2.21 19.91 1.44
N GLN A 528 2.58 19.52 2.67
CA GLN A 528 3.90 18.95 2.95
C GLN A 528 4.11 17.63 2.19
N ILE A 529 3.12 16.73 2.21
CA ILE A 529 3.17 15.44 1.50
C ILE A 529 3.30 15.66 -0.02
N LEU A 530 2.46 16.54 -0.60
CA LEU A 530 2.49 16.84 -2.03
C LEU A 530 3.83 17.44 -2.47
N LYS A 531 4.36 18.41 -1.73
CA LYS A 531 5.67 19.00 -2.02
C LYS A 531 6.80 17.97 -1.90
N ALA A 532 6.76 17.13 -0.87
CA ALA A 532 7.75 16.06 -0.70
C ALA A 532 7.69 15.03 -1.85
N SER A 533 6.51 14.78 -2.42
CA SER A 533 6.33 13.87 -3.57
C SER A 533 6.92 14.41 -4.88
N LEU A 534 7.09 15.74 -5.03
CA LEU A 534 7.84 16.35 -6.14
C LEU A 534 9.34 16.04 -6.07
N GLY A 535 9.84 15.46 -4.98
CA GLY A 535 11.20 14.93 -4.88
C GLY A 535 11.47 13.69 -5.76
N ASP A 536 10.45 13.04 -6.29
CA ASP A 536 10.60 12.03 -7.35
C ASP A 536 11.04 12.74 -8.65
N LYS A 537 12.21 12.38 -9.18
CA LYS A 537 12.82 13.04 -10.35
C LYS A 537 11.95 12.99 -11.61
N THR A 538 11.10 11.98 -11.73
CA THR A 538 10.18 11.81 -12.87
C THR A 538 8.97 12.72 -12.73
N THR A 539 8.46 12.94 -11.51
CA THR A 539 7.23 13.68 -11.26
C THR A 539 7.39 15.17 -11.54
N LYS A 540 6.69 15.68 -12.57
CA LYS A 540 6.67 17.10 -12.95
C LYS A 540 5.40 17.82 -12.53
N SER A 541 4.30 17.09 -12.32
CA SER A 541 3.03 17.65 -11.88
C SER A 541 2.26 16.65 -11.02
N ILE A 542 1.37 17.17 -10.18
CA ILE A 542 0.51 16.36 -9.30
C ILE A 542 -0.94 16.78 -9.51
N LEU A 543 -1.79 15.81 -9.83
CA LEU A 543 -3.22 15.89 -9.61
C LEU A 543 -3.47 15.47 -8.17
N GLY A 544 -3.80 16.41 -7.31
CA GLY A 544 -3.91 16.16 -5.88
C GLY A 544 -5.17 16.75 -5.28
N GLY A 545 -5.50 16.32 -4.06
CA GLY A 545 -6.58 16.94 -3.32
C GLY A 545 -7.31 16.01 -2.36
N TRP A 546 -8.35 16.56 -1.74
CA TRP A 546 -9.22 15.87 -0.80
C TRP A 546 -10.47 15.36 -1.52
N ILE A 547 -10.79 14.09 -1.37
CA ILE A 547 -12.01 13.47 -1.88
C ILE A 547 -12.61 12.56 -0.80
N ASP A 548 -13.68 12.95 -0.18
CA ASP A 548 -14.31 12.19 0.90
C ASP A 548 -15.77 11.92 0.60
N TYR A 549 -16.23 10.70 0.85
CA TYR A 549 -17.61 10.28 0.57
C TYR A 549 -18.12 9.35 1.67
N GLU A 550 -18.86 9.91 2.60
CA GLU A 550 -19.48 9.15 3.69
C GLU A 550 -20.85 8.60 3.28
N ASP A 551 -21.66 9.45 2.63
CA ASP A 551 -22.97 9.10 2.08
C ASP A 551 -23.41 10.13 1.01
N ASP A 552 -24.63 9.98 0.46
CA ASP A 552 -25.15 10.82 -0.62
C ASP A 552 -25.40 12.29 -0.18
N GLU A 553 -25.47 12.58 1.11
CA GLU A 553 -25.66 13.94 1.66
C GLU A 553 -24.34 14.53 2.18
N ASN A 554 -23.33 13.68 2.43
CA ASN A 554 -22.06 14.03 3.06
C ASN A 554 -20.88 13.59 2.20
N PHE A 555 -20.54 14.38 1.19
CA PHE A 555 -19.33 14.21 0.42
C PHE A 555 -18.71 15.53 -0.02
N VAL A 556 -17.43 15.52 -0.30
CA VAL A 556 -16.71 16.66 -0.85
C VAL A 556 -15.53 16.21 -1.70
N ALA A 557 -15.35 16.81 -2.87
CA ALA A 557 -14.10 16.79 -3.59
C ALA A 557 -13.54 18.20 -3.67
N LYS A 558 -12.26 18.37 -3.35
CA LYS A 558 -11.49 19.59 -3.62
C LYS A 558 -10.15 19.17 -4.20
N VAL A 559 -10.07 19.17 -5.51
CA VAL A 559 -8.91 18.71 -6.26
C VAL A 559 -8.28 19.85 -7.07
N PHE A 560 -6.98 19.71 -7.33
CA PHE A 560 -6.20 20.71 -8.05
C PHE A 560 -5.04 20.09 -8.81
N VAL A 561 -4.48 20.82 -9.76
CA VAL A 561 -3.19 20.53 -10.39
C VAL A 561 -2.10 21.40 -9.75
N MET A 562 -0.98 20.76 -9.41
CA MET A 562 0.21 21.41 -8.88
C MET A 562 1.43 21.13 -9.78
#